data_c3a46afe551a4dd00b9e326b3bc199a4
#
_entry.id   c3a46afe551a4dd00b9e326b3bc199a4
#
_cell.length_a   1.000
_cell.length_b   1.000
_cell.length_c   1.000
_cell.angle_alpha   90.00
_cell.angle_beta   90.00
_cell.angle_gamma   90.00
#
_symmetry.space_group_name_H-M   'P 1'
#
loop_
_entity.id
_entity.type
_entity.pdbx_description
1 polymer ?
#
loop_
_entity_poly.entity_id
_entity_poly.type
_entity_poly.pdbx_seq_one_letter_code
_entity_poly.pdbx_strand_id
1 'polypeptide(L)'
;VVAVAVLRAGLGLLHSVLTLVPDAAIGFAGVQRNEETAEPMEYYNKFPELSSARVLILEPMLATGGSLSWAVDKVKENGARDIVAVCVVAAPEGVAAMEDNHPEVRIVAAALDRELNPNFYIAPGLGDMGDRLFGTI
;
A
#
# COMPACT_ATOMS: atom_id res chain seq x y z
N VAL A 1 13.31 8.29 -8.16
CA VAL A 1 12.04 7.78 -7.66
C VAL A 1 12.06 6.26 -7.67
N VAL A 2 11.62 5.65 -6.60
CA VAL A 2 11.38 4.21 -6.50
C VAL A 2 9.90 3.98 -6.25
N ALA A 3 9.26 3.15 -7.07
CA ALA A 3 7.90 2.70 -6.83
C ALA A 3 7.93 1.31 -6.19
N VAL A 4 7.30 1.16 -5.04
CA VAL A 4 7.18 -0.12 -4.31
C VAL A 4 5.73 -0.58 -4.38
N ALA A 5 5.48 -1.64 -5.13
CA ALA A 5 4.16 -2.25 -5.22
C ALA A 5 3.92 -3.20 -4.04
N VAL A 6 2.87 -2.95 -3.28
CA VAL A 6 2.39 -3.90 -2.27
C VAL A 6 1.57 -4.97 -2.98
N LEU A 7 2.12 -6.17 -3.02
CA LEU A 7 1.53 -7.27 -3.79
C LEU A 7 0.26 -7.78 -3.09
N ARG A 8 -0.75 -8.15 -3.83
CA ARG A 8 -0.82 -8.16 -5.31
C ARG A 8 -1.40 -6.87 -5.89
N ALA A 9 -2.34 -6.22 -5.19
CA ALA A 9 -3.15 -5.12 -5.71
C ALA A 9 -2.32 -3.91 -6.17
N GLY A 10 -1.16 -3.66 -5.57
CA GLY A 10 -0.24 -2.59 -5.95
C GLY A 10 0.23 -2.67 -7.40
N LEU A 11 0.23 -3.85 -8.01
CA LEU A 11 0.54 -4.01 -9.43
C LEU A 11 -0.44 -3.25 -10.34
N GLY A 12 -1.68 -3.05 -9.90
CA GLY A 12 -2.68 -2.30 -10.66
C GLY A 12 -2.33 -0.82 -10.86
N LEU A 13 -1.51 -0.24 -9.99
CA LEU A 13 -1.04 1.15 -10.10
C LEU A 13 0.30 1.27 -10.84
N LEU A 14 1.06 0.17 -10.94
CA LEU A 14 2.44 0.21 -11.40
C LEU A 14 2.59 0.73 -12.83
N HIS A 15 1.73 0.29 -13.74
CA HIS A 15 1.76 0.75 -15.14
C HIS A 15 1.56 2.26 -15.25
N SER A 16 0.59 2.81 -14.51
CA SER A 16 0.32 4.25 -14.51
C SER A 16 1.50 5.06 -13.96
N VAL A 17 2.13 4.56 -12.89
CA VAL A 17 3.32 5.21 -12.32
C VAL A 17 4.46 5.21 -13.34
N LEU A 18 4.74 4.08 -14.00
CA LEU A 18 5.80 4.00 -15.01
C LEU A 18 5.53 4.86 -16.24
N THR A 19 4.27 5.10 -16.58
CA THR A 19 3.90 6.04 -17.65
C THR A 19 4.24 7.48 -17.27
N LEU A 20 4.03 7.86 -16.01
CA LEU A 20 4.30 9.20 -15.49
C LEU A 20 5.77 9.42 -15.12
N VAL A 21 6.44 8.37 -14.64
CA VAL A 21 7.84 8.39 -14.18
C VAL A 21 8.58 7.21 -14.81
N PRO A 22 8.94 7.30 -16.11
CA PRO A 22 9.51 6.16 -16.85
C PRO A 22 10.83 5.62 -16.27
N ASP A 23 11.60 6.47 -15.61
CA ASP A 23 12.90 6.12 -15.02
C ASP A 23 12.80 5.62 -13.58
N ALA A 24 11.60 5.41 -13.05
CA ALA A 24 11.45 4.89 -11.71
C ALA A 24 11.99 3.46 -11.60
N ALA A 25 12.80 3.21 -10.58
CA ALA A 25 13.14 1.84 -10.19
C ALA A 25 11.97 1.21 -9.44
N ILE A 26 11.87 -0.12 -9.50
CA ILE A 26 10.71 -0.84 -8.97
C ILE A 26 11.14 -1.76 -7.84
N GLY A 27 10.43 -1.69 -6.72
CA GLY A 27 10.51 -2.63 -5.61
C GLY A 27 9.18 -3.37 -5.41
N PHE A 28 9.24 -4.47 -4.70
CA PHE A 28 8.08 -5.30 -4.39
C PHE A 28 8.04 -5.63 -2.90
N ALA A 29 6.87 -5.43 -2.30
CA ALA A 29 6.58 -5.79 -0.92
C ALA A 29 5.45 -6.82 -0.91
N GLY A 30 5.79 -8.09 -0.71
CA GLY A 30 4.84 -9.19 -0.72
C GLY A 30 4.29 -9.43 0.68
N VAL A 31 3.05 -9.06 0.88
CA VAL A 31 2.31 -9.26 2.12
C VAL A 31 0.94 -9.84 1.83
N GLN A 32 0.54 -10.80 2.65
CA GLN A 32 -0.79 -11.37 2.64
C GLN A 32 -1.45 -11.08 3.99
N ARG A 33 -2.72 -10.74 3.96
CA ARG A 33 -3.48 -10.55 5.20
C ARG A 33 -3.97 -11.89 5.73
N ASN A 34 -3.75 -12.14 7.02
CA ASN A 34 -4.41 -13.24 7.70
C ASN A 34 -5.93 -12.98 7.72
N GLU A 35 -6.72 -13.93 7.23
CA GLU A 35 -8.17 -13.77 7.08
C GLU A 35 -8.91 -13.67 8.44
N GLU A 36 -8.35 -14.29 9.49
CA GLU A 36 -8.95 -14.31 10.82
C GLU A 36 -8.56 -13.09 11.66
N THR A 37 -7.27 -12.70 11.62
CA THR A 37 -6.73 -11.64 12.48
C THR A 37 -6.56 -10.29 11.77
N ALA A 38 -6.65 -10.28 10.43
CA ALA A 38 -6.31 -9.14 9.57
C ALA A 38 -4.86 -8.65 9.69
N GLU A 39 -3.98 -9.41 10.35
CA GLU A 39 -2.57 -9.09 10.49
C GLU A 39 -1.78 -9.36 9.21
N PRO A 40 -0.77 -8.53 8.90
CA PRO A 40 0.07 -8.73 7.73
C PRO A 40 1.00 -9.94 7.92
N MET A 41 1.08 -10.77 6.90
CA MET A 41 1.99 -11.93 6.81
C MET A 41 2.90 -11.74 5.60
N GLU A 42 4.18 -11.51 5.87
CA GLU A 42 5.20 -11.33 4.84
C GLU A 42 5.51 -12.65 4.11
N TYR A 43 5.69 -12.57 2.78
CA TYR A 43 6.17 -13.72 2.00
C TYR A 43 7.26 -13.36 0.98
N TYR A 44 7.46 -12.08 0.63
CA TYR A 44 8.48 -11.67 -0.33
C TYR A 44 8.76 -10.18 -0.26
N ASN A 45 10.04 -9.81 -0.19
CA ASN A 45 10.47 -8.42 -0.33
C ASN A 45 11.69 -8.32 -1.23
N LYS A 46 11.68 -7.36 -2.13
CA LYS A 46 12.85 -6.99 -2.91
C LYS A 46 12.80 -5.51 -3.27
N PHE A 47 13.82 -4.77 -2.85
CA PHE A 47 13.90 -3.34 -3.06
C PHE A 47 15.21 -2.96 -3.78
N PRO A 48 15.18 -1.93 -4.64
CA PRO A 48 16.40 -1.25 -5.08
C PRO A 48 16.96 -0.41 -3.92
N GLU A 49 18.01 0.38 -4.18
CA GLU A 49 18.54 1.33 -3.19
C GLU A 49 17.49 2.40 -2.86
N LEU A 50 17.20 2.63 -1.57
CA LEU A 50 16.11 3.47 -1.09
C LEU A 50 16.57 4.74 -0.35
N SER A 51 17.80 4.79 0.15
CA SER A 51 18.22 5.84 1.08
C SER A 51 18.27 7.25 0.47
N SER A 52 18.48 7.35 -0.83
CA SER A 52 18.52 8.60 -1.58
C SER A 52 17.29 8.83 -2.47
N ALA A 53 16.31 7.92 -2.43
CA ALA A 53 15.14 7.96 -3.28
C ALA A 53 13.91 8.57 -2.60
N ARG A 54 13.05 9.19 -3.40
CA ARG A 54 11.64 9.32 -3.04
C ARG A 54 10.95 7.99 -3.31
N VAL A 55 10.37 7.39 -2.29
CA VAL A 55 9.72 6.09 -2.35
C VAL A 55 8.20 6.29 -2.43
N LEU A 56 7.59 5.80 -3.51
CA LEU A 56 6.15 5.74 -3.68
C LEU A 56 5.68 4.33 -3.34
N ILE A 57 4.95 4.17 -2.24
CA ILE A 57 4.34 2.88 -1.90
C ILE A 57 2.97 2.82 -2.55
N LEU A 58 2.76 1.82 -3.41
CA LEU A 58 1.53 1.64 -4.16
C LEU A 58 0.64 0.61 -3.44
N GLU A 59 -0.32 1.10 -2.69
CA GLU A 59 -1.31 0.31 -1.95
C GLU A 59 -2.71 0.82 -2.28
N PRO A 60 -3.40 0.24 -3.29
CA PRO A 60 -4.67 0.77 -3.77
C PRO A 60 -5.77 0.90 -2.72
N MET A 61 -5.81 -0.01 -1.74
CA MET A 61 -6.90 -0.09 -0.76
C MET A 61 -6.35 0.08 0.65
N LEU A 62 -6.43 1.29 1.18
CA LEU A 62 -6.08 1.58 2.58
C LEU A 62 -7.29 1.29 3.48
N ALA A 63 -7.41 0.03 3.92
CA ALA A 63 -8.50 -0.43 4.79
C ALA A 63 -8.17 -0.27 6.28
N THR A 64 -7.53 -1.26 6.89
CA THR A 64 -7.12 -1.18 8.30
C THR A 64 -5.82 -0.40 8.51
N GLY A 65 -5.01 -0.27 7.48
CA GLY A 65 -3.66 0.30 7.55
C GLY A 65 -2.57 -0.73 7.87
N GLY A 66 -2.91 -1.97 8.16
CA GLY A 66 -1.94 -3.00 8.54
C GLY A 66 -0.90 -3.29 7.45
N SER A 67 -1.34 -3.56 6.22
CA SER A 67 -0.44 -3.84 5.10
C SER A 67 0.42 -2.64 4.73
N LEU A 68 -0.17 -1.45 4.70
CA LEU A 68 0.58 -0.23 4.38
C LEU A 68 1.59 0.11 5.48
N SER A 69 1.19 0.02 6.76
CA SER A 69 2.11 0.24 7.89
C SER A 69 3.29 -0.72 7.85
N TRP A 70 3.02 -2.01 7.62
CA TRP A 70 4.05 -3.01 7.44
C TRP A 70 5.00 -2.68 6.27
N ALA A 71 4.45 -2.28 5.11
CA ALA A 71 5.26 -1.91 3.95
C ALA A 71 6.14 -0.69 4.23
N VAL A 72 5.63 0.30 4.96
CA VAL A 72 6.41 1.47 5.41
C VAL A 72 7.55 1.04 6.34
N ASP A 73 7.30 0.15 7.30
CA ASP A 73 8.36 -0.39 8.16
C ASP A 73 9.45 -1.06 7.34
N LYS A 74 9.08 -1.89 6.36
CA LYS A 74 10.04 -2.61 5.51
C LYS A 74 10.90 -1.67 4.65
N VAL A 75 10.34 -0.66 4.04
CA VAL A 75 11.14 0.30 3.28
C VAL A 75 12.02 1.16 4.19
N LYS A 76 11.58 1.51 5.39
CA LYS A 76 12.40 2.20 6.41
C LYS A 76 13.58 1.34 6.88
N GLU A 77 13.36 0.06 7.17
CA GLU A 77 14.41 -0.89 7.51
C GLU A 77 15.49 -0.98 6.40
N ASN A 78 15.09 -0.74 5.15
CA ASN A 78 15.98 -0.70 3.99
C ASN A 78 16.46 0.72 3.62
N GLY A 79 16.35 1.66 4.54
CA GLY A 79 16.97 2.99 4.45
C GLY A 79 16.10 4.11 3.87
N ALA A 80 14.85 3.85 3.50
CA ALA A 80 13.94 4.87 2.98
C ALA A 80 13.68 5.98 4.02
N ARG A 81 13.69 7.24 3.55
CA ARG A 81 13.48 8.43 4.39
C ARG A 81 12.37 9.34 3.87
N ASP A 82 12.19 9.40 2.55
CA ASP A 82 11.16 10.20 1.87
C ASP A 82 10.12 9.26 1.28
N ILE A 83 8.99 9.09 1.99
CA ILE A 83 7.97 8.06 1.68
C ILE A 83 6.62 8.73 1.44
N VAL A 84 6.00 8.37 0.32
CA VAL A 84 4.63 8.76 -0.03
C VAL A 84 3.83 7.49 -0.31
N ALA A 85 2.68 7.33 0.33
CA ALA A 85 1.74 6.26 0.05
C ALA A 85 0.72 6.73 -1.00
N VAL A 86 0.50 5.92 -2.02
CA VAL A 86 -0.45 6.18 -3.10
C VAL A 86 -1.56 5.15 -3.05
N CYS A 87 -2.78 5.62 -2.80
CA CYS A 87 -3.97 4.78 -2.64
C CYS A 87 -5.06 5.19 -3.64
N VAL A 88 -5.94 4.27 -3.97
CA VAL A 88 -7.15 4.58 -4.75
C VAL A 88 -8.29 4.92 -3.80
N VAL A 89 -8.58 4.04 -2.85
CA VAL A 89 -9.63 4.24 -1.85
C VAL A 89 -9.05 4.03 -0.45
N ALA A 90 -9.39 4.93 0.46
CA ALA A 90 -9.01 4.85 1.86
C ALA A 90 -10.24 4.83 2.77
N ALA A 91 -10.12 4.14 3.91
CA ALA A 91 -11.06 4.23 5.01
C ALA A 91 -10.48 5.14 6.12
N PRO A 92 -11.34 5.86 6.86
CA PRO A 92 -10.89 6.70 7.98
C PRO A 92 -10.07 5.94 9.03
N GLU A 93 -10.43 4.68 9.30
CA GLU A 93 -9.72 3.82 10.24
C GLU A 93 -8.28 3.55 9.80
N GLY A 94 -8.07 3.30 8.50
CA GLY A 94 -6.74 3.10 7.94
C GLY A 94 -5.89 4.37 7.95
N VAL A 95 -6.51 5.51 7.65
CA VAL A 95 -5.82 6.81 7.74
C VAL A 95 -5.38 7.09 9.17
N ALA A 96 -6.28 6.88 10.16
CA ALA A 96 -5.95 7.07 11.58
C ALA A 96 -4.81 6.15 12.04
N ALA A 97 -4.81 4.88 11.64
CA ALA A 97 -3.74 3.94 11.94
C ALA A 97 -2.39 4.40 11.37
N MET A 98 -2.38 4.94 10.16
CA MET A 98 -1.17 5.47 9.54
C MET A 98 -0.69 6.74 10.23
N GLU A 99 -1.58 7.63 10.63
CA GLU A 99 -1.24 8.83 11.40
C GLU A 99 -0.62 8.49 12.76
N ASP A 100 -1.10 7.43 13.41
CA ASP A 100 -0.56 6.98 14.70
C ASP A 100 0.81 6.30 14.54
N ASN A 101 0.98 5.45 13.53
CA ASN A 101 2.19 4.65 13.36
C ASN A 101 3.28 5.36 12.55
N HIS A 102 2.91 6.14 11.53
CA HIS A 102 3.82 6.77 10.58
C HIS A 102 3.33 8.18 10.19
N PRO A 103 3.30 9.12 11.16
CA PRO A 103 2.77 10.47 10.92
C PRO A 103 3.56 11.27 9.86
N GLU A 104 4.81 10.88 9.59
CA GLU A 104 5.69 11.50 8.60
C GLU A 104 5.39 11.05 7.16
N VAL A 105 4.65 9.94 6.99
CA VAL A 105 4.30 9.44 5.65
C VAL A 105 3.12 10.20 5.08
N ARG A 106 3.33 10.84 3.94
CA ARG A 106 2.26 11.50 3.20
C ARG A 106 1.40 10.46 2.49
N ILE A 107 0.08 10.55 2.68
CA ILE A 107 -0.89 9.70 1.99
C ILE A 107 -1.60 10.52 0.92
N VAL A 108 -1.62 9.98 -0.29
CA VAL A 108 -2.39 10.51 -1.42
C VAL A 108 -3.41 9.45 -1.82
N ALA A 109 -4.68 9.75 -1.69
CA ALA A 109 -5.78 8.86 -2.03
C ALA A 109 -6.76 9.55 -2.98
N ALA A 110 -7.30 8.80 -3.94
CA ALA A 110 -8.28 9.35 -4.87
C ALA A 110 -9.65 9.53 -4.19
N ALA A 111 -10.00 8.69 -3.23
CA ALA A 111 -11.24 8.78 -2.48
C ALA A 111 -11.06 8.34 -1.02
N LEU A 112 -11.79 9.00 -0.13
CA LEU A 112 -11.97 8.58 1.25
C LEU A 112 -13.41 8.10 1.40
N ASP A 113 -13.60 6.83 1.68
CA ASP A 113 -14.91 6.22 1.90
C ASP A 113 -15.37 6.37 3.35
N ARG A 114 -16.57 5.87 3.66
CA ARG A 114 -17.23 6.14 4.93
C ARG A 114 -16.63 5.41 6.12
N GLU A 115 -16.37 4.11 5.98
CA GLU A 115 -15.95 3.25 7.10
C GLU A 115 -15.46 1.87 6.63
N LEU A 116 -14.93 1.07 7.55
CA LEU A 116 -14.77 -0.37 7.37
C LEU A 116 -16.03 -1.12 7.81
N ASN A 117 -16.37 -2.19 7.09
CA ASN A 117 -17.40 -3.12 7.54
C ASN A 117 -16.81 -4.13 8.56
N PRO A 118 -17.65 -4.99 9.20
CA PRO A 118 -17.18 -5.97 10.18
C PRO A 118 -16.16 -6.99 9.66
N ASN A 119 -16.04 -7.16 8.33
CA ASN A 119 -15.07 -8.03 7.66
C ASN A 119 -13.81 -7.31 7.22
N PHE A 120 -13.58 -6.07 7.69
CA PHE A 120 -12.42 -5.21 7.34
C PHE A 120 -12.35 -4.78 5.88
N TYR A 121 -13.46 -4.80 5.16
CA TYR A 121 -13.57 -4.20 3.83
C TYR A 121 -14.05 -2.76 3.91
N ILE A 122 -13.58 -1.93 2.98
CA ILE A 122 -13.99 -0.53 2.86
C ILE A 122 -15.45 -0.47 2.38
N ALA A 123 -16.28 0.31 3.05
CA ALA A 123 -17.68 0.52 2.68
C ALA A 123 -17.93 2.01 2.37
N PRO A 124 -18.55 2.32 1.22
CA PRO A 124 -19.10 1.42 0.20
C PRO A 124 -18.06 0.59 -0.58
N GLY A 125 -16.86 1.12 -0.81
CA GLY A 125 -15.72 0.41 -1.38
C GLY A 125 -16.00 -0.33 -2.68
N LEU A 126 -15.14 -1.33 -2.96
CA LEU A 126 -15.25 -2.16 -4.17
C LEU A 126 -14.85 -3.63 -3.95
N GLY A 127 -14.77 -4.08 -2.69
CA GLY A 127 -14.35 -5.44 -2.33
C GLY A 127 -12.84 -5.64 -2.36
N ASP A 128 -12.38 -6.84 -2.74
CA ASP A 128 -10.96 -7.16 -2.85
C ASP A 128 -10.40 -6.71 -4.20
N MET A 129 -9.53 -5.70 -4.17
CA MET A 129 -8.94 -5.14 -5.39
C MET A 129 -8.07 -6.17 -6.12
N GLY A 130 -7.28 -6.95 -5.40
CA GLY A 130 -6.40 -7.97 -5.99
C GLY A 130 -7.21 -9.04 -6.72
N ASP A 131 -8.25 -9.56 -6.10
CA ASP A 131 -9.12 -10.55 -6.73
C ASP A 131 -9.83 -9.98 -7.96
N ARG A 132 -10.28 -8.74 -7.89
CA ARG A 132 -10.93 -8.06 -9.01
C ARG A 132 -9.99 -7.77 -10.16
N LEU A 133 -8.75 -7.38 -9.89
CA LEU A 133 -7.74 -7.11 -10.92
C LEU A 133 -7.31 -8.38 -11.64
N PHE A 134 -7.16 -9.48 -10.90
CA PHE A 134 -6.55 -10.71 -11.41
C PHE A 134 -7.53 -11.86 -11.64
N GLY A 135 -8.82 -11.64 -11.39
CA GLY A 135 -9.87 -12.66 -11.62
C GLY A 135 -9.76 -13.86 -10.68
N THR A 136 -9.22 -13.66 -9.49
CA THR A 136 -9.13 -14.69 -8.44
C THR A 136 -10.26 -14.50 -7.43
N ILE A 137 -10.98 -15.58 -7.11
CA ILE A 137 -12.11 -15.51 -6.16
C ILE A 137 -11.97 -16.61 -5.14
#